data_d1075b4d3a829caac04e4f39eba0f788
#
_entry.id   d1075b4d3a829caac04e4f39eba0f788
#
_cell.length_a   1.000
_cell.length_b   1.000
_cell.length_c   1.000
_cell.angle_alpha   90.00
_cell.angle_beta   90.00
_cell.angle_gamma   90.00
#
_symmetry.space_group_name_H-M   'P 1'
#
loop_
_entity.id
_entity.type
_entity.pdbx_description
1 polymer ?
#
loop_
_entity_poly.entity_id
_entity_poly.type
_entity_poly.pdbx_seq_one_letter_code
_entity_poly.pdbx_strand_id
1 'polypeptide(L)'
;MSTTPLPVSKTAQGYPEQQPIPRGLGLITSLGPGLVLAMTFLGTGDLVSSSVSGANYGYALLWTLVLSLIARTFIISAIAKYTLMNRFGDTQILEGFKRILPWLPGFMAVVVLIAGFVTQATFLKASAIGLYQLTGGGWGGTWGNFVCALVVMALTLFMVTRKRSFAILEYFARFASVAMILAFLYALVQLGSFDVTGFVRGMAFEMPANSMDSAFAPIVIASATIGTIAGNMPNMLYSGFMKDKGWVGPRYRRIQQLDLLAGMAPLLVINLLFWIVAAEFSRDNPGFVINTEEDLSEMMSIAVGPIGPILLWMCIFLAAMTSFPPQSRGFAQLAINGFHLSTRRGKKYLGGRDEKDPLFKKIQIIGFIVIPLVASLPSAPNLIALNIVGTSVSTVLSLPFIVFGILVLTGSKKYMSDYAVNKWWQTALLVVLGIIAIVVGFQIALNIPDMFATAF
;
A
#
# COMPACT_ATOMS: atom_id res chain seq x y z
N MET A 1 34.94 -28.21 -2.38
CA MET A 1 34.25 -26.88 -2.41
C MET A 1 33.74 -26.60 -1.01
N SER A 2 34.45 -25.74 -0.30
CA SER A 2 34.18 -25.42 1.11
C SER A 2 32.86 -24.61 1.21
N THR A 3 31.80 -25.23 1.71
CA THR A 3 30.59 -24.59 2.12
C THR A 3 30.83 -23.90 3.47
N THR A 4 31.46 -22.74 3.46
CA THR A 4 31.56 -21.93 4.66
C THR A 4 30.14 -21.45 5.01
N PRO A 5 29.53 -21.84 6.15
CA PRO A 5 28.27 -21.30 6.59
C PRO A 5 28.46 -19.80 6.81
N LEU A 6 27.52 -18.99 6.31
CA LEU A 6 27.47 -17.57 6.64
C LEU A 6 27.48 -17.41 8.17
N PRO A 7 28.25 -16.47 8.71
CA PRO A 7 28.41 -16.35 10.16
C PRO A 7 27.07 -16.09 10.84
N VAL A 8 26.61 -17.08 11.60
CA VAL A 8 25.41 -17.09 12.46
C VAL A 8 25.54 -16.10 13.64
N SER A 9 26.64 -15.35 13.69
CA SER A 9 27.03 -14.56 14.87
C SER A 9 26.24 -13.26 15.09
N LYS A 10 25.23 -12.94 14.27
CA LYS A 10 24.43 -11.71 14.48
C LYS A 10 23.22 -11.87 15.40
N THR A 11 22.90 -13.07 15.86
CA THR A 11 21.83 -13.29 16.87
C THR A 11 22.15 -12.62 18.20
N ALA A 12 23.42 -12.44 18.55
CA ALA A 12 23.86 -11.69 19.72
C ALA A 12 23.64 -10.15 19.59
N GLN A 13 23.30 -9.65 18.40
CA GLN A 13 23.18 -8.21 18.12
C GLN A 13 21.75 -7.66 18.13
N GLY A 14 20.78 -8.38 18.70
CA GLY A 14 19.42 -7.87 18.90
C GLY A 14 18.43 -8.16 17.76
N TYR A 15 18.72 -9.12 16.89
CA TYR A 15 17.73 -9.67 15.96
C TYR A 15 16.75 -10.58 16.70
N PRO A 16 15.46 -10.61 16.30
CA PRO A 16 14.50 -11.57 16.84
C PRO A 16 15.00 -13.00 16.63
N GLU A 17 14.72 -13.87 17.61
CA GLU A 17 15.06 -15.28 17.56
C GLU A 17 14.49 -15.92 16.29
N GLN A 18 15.31 -16.68 15.56
CA GLN A 18 14.87 -17.30 14.30
C GLN A 18 13.80 -18.34 14.59
N GLN A 19 12.60 -18.10 14.10
CA GLN A 19 11.46 -19.00 14.24
C GLN A 19 11.69 -20.31 13.45
N PRO A 20 11.30 -21.48 13.97
CA PRO A 20 11.32 -22.71 13.20
C PRO A 20 10.40 -22.61 11.98
N ILE A 21 10.84 -23.17 10.84
CA ILE A 21 10.01 -23.21 9.63
C ILE A 21 8.87 -24.21 9.87
N PRO A 22 7.60 -23.76 9.85
CA PRO A 22 6.47 -24.64 10.02
C PRO A 22 6.37 -25.64 8.86
N ARG A 23 5.88 -26.85 9.13
CA ARG A 23 5.69 -27.92 8.14
C ARG A 23 4.22 -28.33 8.08
N GLY A 24 3.75 -28.81 6.92
CA GLY A 24 2.38 -29.26 6.74
C GLY A 24 1.32 -28.17 6.99
N LEU A 25 0.26 -28.50 7.71
CA LEU A 25 -0.82 -27.55 8.07
C LEU A 25 -0.33 -26.35 8.89
N GLY A 26 0.79 -26.48 9.63
CA GLY A 26 1.43 -25.37 10.32
C GLY A 26 1.95 -24.29 9.36
N LEU A 27 2.17 -24.60 8.08
CA LEU A 27 2.52 -23.63 7.05
C LEU A 27 1.37 -22.63 6.82
N ILE A 28 0.14 -23.14 6.73
CA ILE A 28 -1.08 -22.32 6.51
C ILE A 28 -1.33 -21.39 7.71
N THR A 29 -1.15 -21.90 8.93
CA THR A 29 -1.34 -21.09 10.15
C THR A 29 -0.21 -20.07 10.35
N SER A 30 0.95 -20.28 9.75
CA SER A 30 2.07 -19.31 9.78
C SER A 30 1.97 -18.22 8.71
N LEU A 31 1.05 -18.38 7.73
CA LEU A 31 0.79 -17.38 6.66
C LEU A 31 0.03 -16.14 7.18
N GLY A 32 -0.07 -15.95 8.48
CA GLY A 32 -0.75 -14.77 9.07
C GLY A 32 -0.20 -13.41 8.64
N PRO A 33 1.12 -13.21 8.53
CA PRO A 33 1.69 -11.91 8.16
C PRO A 33 1.50 -11.50 6.72
N GLY A 34 1.46 -12.45 5.77
CA GLY A 34 1.17 -12.10 4.39
C GLY A 34 -0.21 -11.52 4.25
N LEU A 35 -1.18 -12.07 4.99
CA LEU A 35 -2.53 -11.51 4.99
C LEU A 35 -2.61 -10.17 5.71
N VAL A 36 -1.98 -10.02 6.88
CA VAL A 36 -1.88 -8.71 7.56
C VAL A 36 -1.17 -7.70 6.66
N LEU A 37 -0.11 -8.14 6.01
CA LEU A 37 0.65 -7.34 5.09
C LEU A 37 -0.18 -6.93 3.87
N ALA A 38 -0.89 -7.88 3.25
CA ALA A 38 -1.76 -7.60 2.13
C ALA A 38 -2.88 -6.65 2.52
N MET A 39 -3.49 -6.84 3.69
CA MET A 39 -4.50 -5.93 4.22
C MET A 39 -3.91 -4.58 4.65
N THR A 40 -2.65 -4.56 5.10
CA THR A 40 -1.90 -3.31 5.30
C THR A 40 -1.63 -2.59 3.98
N PHE A 41 -1.54 -3.34 2.88
CA PHE A 41 -1.38 -2.79 1.53
C PHE A 41 -2.69 -2.51 0.81
N LEU A 42 -3.79 -3.15 1.23
CA LEU A 42 -5.14 -2.78 0.78
C LEU A 42 -5.50 -1.45 1.43
N GLY A 43 -4.94 -0.39 0.88
CA GLY A 43 -5.27 0.96 1.30
C GLY A 43 -6.63 1.39 0.75
N THR A 44 -7.25 2.36 1.41
CA THR A 44 -8.42 3.05 0.84
C THR A 44 -8.13 3.60 -0.56
N GLY A 45 -6.88 3.95 -0.82
CA GLY A 45 -6.43 4.38 -2.14
C GLY A 45 -6.68 3.35 -3.23
N ASP A 46 -6.41 2.07 -2.96
CA ASP A 46 -6.67 0.98 -3.91
C ASP A 46 -8.17 0.88 -4.21
N LEU A 47 -9.02 0.94 -3.17
CA LEU A 47 -10.48 0.82 -3.31
C LEU A 47 -11.09 2.02 -4.01
N VAL A 48 -10.72 3.23 -3.58
CA VAL A 48 -11.20 4.48 -4.21
C VAL A 48 -10.76 4.54 -5.67
N SER A 49 -9.49 4.27 -5.98
CA SER A 49 -9.01 4.27 -7.37
C SER A 49 -9.71 3.22 -8.22
N SER A 50 -9.98 2.02 -7.69
CA SER A 50 -10.72 0.96 -8.40
C SER A 50 -12.16 1.37 -8.69
N SER A 51 -12.86 1.97 -7.70
CA SER A 51 -14.24 2.46 -7.87
C SER A 51 -14.32 3.61 -8.87
N VAL A 52 -13.45 4.62 -8.73
CA VAL A 52 -13.41 5.79 -9.63
C VAL A 52 -13.06 5.36 -11.06
N SER A 53 -12.08 4.48 -11.23
CA SER A 53 -11.70 3.96 -12.55
C SER A 53 -12.84 3.17 -13.20
N GLY A 54 -13.48 2.30 -12.43
CA GLY A 54 -14.60 1.47 -12.91
C GLY A 54 -15.82 2.31 -13.28
N ALA A 55 -16.20 3.26 -12.42
CA ALA A 55 -17.37 4.10 -12.67
C ALA A 55 -17.15 5.10 -13.82
N ASN A 56 -15.99 5.76 -13.88
CA ASN A 56 -15.75 6.82 -14.87
C ASN A 56 -15.36 6.27 -16.25
N TYR A 57 -14.75 5.07 -16.32
CA TYR A 57 -14.19 4.52 -17.56
C TYR A 57 -14.56 3.04 -17.80
N GLY A 58 -15.48 2.49 -17.01
CA GLY A 58 -15.89 1.10 -17.13
C GLY A 58 -14.73 0.13 -17.00
N TYR A 59 -14.63 -0.82 -17.91
CA TYR A 59 -13.50 -1.78 -17.93
C TYR A 59 -12.26 -1.28 -18.67
N ALA A 60 -12.30 -0.13 -19.38
CA ALA A 60 -11.21 0.30 -20.27
C ALA A 60 -9.84 0.46 -19.57
N LEU A 61 -9.81 0.82 -18.28
CA LEU A 61 -8.58 0.95 -17.50
C LEU A 61 -8.27 -0.28 -16.62
N LEU A 62 -9.00 -1.39 -16.73
CA LEU A 62 -8.83 -2.58 -15.86
C LEU A 62 -7.42 -3.18 -15.95
N TRP A 63 -6.77 -3.09 -17.12
CA TRP A 63 -5.38 -3.51 -17.31
C TRP A 63 -4.41 -2.83 -16.35
N THR A 64 -4.70 -1.58 -15.91
CA THR A 64 -3.85 -0.85 -14.97
C THR A 64 -3.85 -1.50 -13.60
N LEU A 65 -5.00 -2.00 -13.13
CA LEU A 65 -5.12 -2.75 -11.88
C LEU A 65 -4.30 -4.04 -11.94
N VAL A 66 -4.50 -4.84 -12.99
CA VAL A 66 -3.82 -6.15 -13.12
C VAL A 66 -2.32 -5.99 -13.25
N LEU A 67 -1.87 -5.05 -14.12
CA LEU A 67 -0.46 -4.73 -14.29
C LEU A 67 0.16 -4.27 -12.96
N SER A 68 -0.54 -3.43 -12.23
CA SER A 68 -0.06 -2.87 -10.96
C SER A 68 0.10 -3.93 -9.88
N LEU A 69 -0.84 -4.86 -9.78
CA LEU A 69 -0.76 -5.96 -8.79
C LEU A 69 0.37 -6.95 -9.13
N ILE A 70 0.58 -7.24 -10.41
CA ILE A 70 1.72 -8.03 -10.87
C ILE A 70 3.03 -7.31 -10.52
N ALA A 71 3.13 -6.02 -10.84
CA ALA A 71 4.29 -5.20 -10.56
C ALA A 71 4.58 -5.11 -9.04
N ARG A 72 3.55 -4.85 -8.22
CA ARG A 72 3.63 -4.84 -6.74
C ARG A 72 4.19 -6.16 -6.22
N THR A 73 3.61 -7.29 -6.64
CA THR A 73 4.04 -8.63 -6.22
C THR A 73 5.50 -8.88 -6.55
N PHE A 74 5.90 -8.47 -7.75
CA PHE A 74 7.28 -8.64 -8.21
C PHE A 74 8.28 -7.74 -7.46
N ILE A 75 7.95 -6.46 -7.26
CA ILE A 75 8.76 -5.51 -6.49
C ILE A 75 8.95 -5.99 -5.05
N ILE A 76 7.86 -6.37 -4.37
CA ILE A 76 7.94 -6.89 -2.99
C ILE A 76 8.75 -8.18 -2.92
N SER A 77 8.55 -9.10 -3.87
CA SER A 77 9.33 -10.33 -3.97
C SER A 77 10.82 -10.06 -4.19
N ALA A 78 11.17 -9.02 -4.96
CA ALA A 78 12.57 -8.62 -5.20
C ALA A 78 13.19 -7.95 -3.96
N ILE A 79 12.45 -7.10 -3.23
CA ILE A 79 12.87 -6.56 -1.92
C ILE A 79 13.17 -7.71 -0.95
N ALA A 80 12.23 -8.66 -0.82
CA ALA A 80 12.40 -9.84 0.03
C ALA A 80 13.58 -10.71 -0.38
N LYS A 81 13.77 -10.89 -1.69
CA LYS A 81 14.91 -11.64 -2.22
C LYS A 81 16.23 -11.02 -1.79
N TYR A 82 16.36 -9.69 -1.90
CA TYR A 82 17.55 -8.99 -1.44
C TYR A 82 17.78 -9.20 0.06
N THR A 83 16.80 -8.88 0.88
CA THR A 83 16.94 -8.91 2.35
C THR A 83 17.19 -10.30 2.91
N LEU A 84 16.73 -11.36 2.22
CA LEU A 84 16.97 -12.75 2.63
C LEU A 84 18.27 -13.35 2.09
N MET A 85 18.80 -12.85 0.95
CA MET A 85 19.85 -13.56 0.18
C MET A 85 21.06 -12.66 -0.17
N ASN A 86 21.16 -11.45 0.40
CA ASN A 86 22.32 -10.59 0.20
C ASN A 86 23.56 -11.16 0.90
N ARG A 87 24.76 -10.73 0.46
CA ARG A 87 26.07 -11.18 1.01
C ARG A 87 26.42 -10.54 2.36
N PHE A 88 25.73 -9.46 2.75
CA PHE A 88 26.16 -8.59 3.85
C PHE A 88 25.38 -8.83 5.15
N GLY A 89 24.30 -9.63 5.09
CA GLY A 89 23.39 -9.84 6.20
C GLY A 89 22.50 -8.61 6.47
N ASP A 90 22.25 -7.78 5.43
CA ASP A 90 21.31 -6.68 5.50
C ASP A 90 19.90 -7.25 5.67
N THR A 91 19.13 -6.68 6.59
CA THR A 91 17.77 -7.12 6.92
C THR A 91 16.71 -6.11 6.49
N GLN A 92 17.14 -4.92 6.11
CA GLN A 92 16.28 -3.87 5.60
C GLN A 92 16.78 -3.37 4.24
N ILE A 93 15.86 -2.98 3.37
CA ILE A 93 16.19 -2.58 2.00
C ILE A 93 17.07 -1.32 1.94
N LEU A 94 16.89 -0.38 2.87
CA LEU A 94 17.67 0.86 2.93
C LEU A 94 19.16 0.61 3.26
N GLU A 95 19.48 -0.49 3.96
CA GLU A 95 20.88 -0.91 4.16
C GLU A 95 21.54 -1.22 2.81
N GLY A 96 20.80 -1.88 1.91
CA GLY A 96 21.24 -2.13 0.54
C GLY A 96 21.37 -0.83 -0.28
N PHE A 97 20.43 0.07 -0.17
CA PHE A 97 20.50 1.36 -0.87
C PHE A 97 21.73 2.17 -0.49
N LYS A 98 22.15 2.13 0.78
CA LYS A 98 23.41 2.73 1.23
C LYS A 98 24.63 2.18 0.50
N ARG A 99 24.60 0.88 0.11
CA ARG A 99 25.71 0.25 -0.60
C ARG A 99 25.81 0.67 -2.05
N ILE A 100 24.71 1.12 -2.63
CA ILE A 100 24.67 1.71 -3.98
C ILE A 100 25.19 3.13 -3.93
N LEU A 101 24.52 3.98 -3.13
CA LEU A 101 24.81 5.40 -2.98
C LEU A 101 24.69 5.79 -1.50
N PRO A 102 25.76 6.34 -0.88
CA PRO A 102 25.78 6.66 0.56
C PRO A 102 24.69 7.64 1.02
N TRP A 103 24.25 8.54 0.16
CA TRP A 103 23.23 9.56 0.45
C TRP A 103 21.79 9.04 0.27
N LEU A 104 21.60 7.96 -0.50
CA LEU A 104 20.27 7.45 -0.89
C LEU A 104 19.37 7.10 0.31
N PRO A 105 19.84 6.46 1.40
CA PRO A 105 18.98 6.21 2.56
C PRO A 105 18.46 7.48 3.22
N GLY A 106 19.27 8.54 3.28
CA GLY A 106 18.84 9.83 3.84
C GLY A 106 17.79 10.52 2.97
N PHE A 107 17.97 10.51 1.66
CA PHE A 107 16.97 10.97 0.72
C PHE A 107 15.66 10.16 0.87
N MET A 108 15.75 8.83 0.88
CA MET A 108 14.58 7.97 1.06
C MET A 108 13.90 8.19 2.43
N ALA A 109 14.65 8.55 3.48
CA ALA A 109 14.02 8.90 4.76
C ALA A 109 13.13 10.15 4.65
N VAL A 110 13.58 11.17 3.90
CA VAL A 110 12.76 12.38 3.63
C VAL A 110 11.55 12.03 2.78
N VAL A 111 11.75 11.23 1.71
CA VAL A 111 10.64 10.75 0.87
C VAL A 111 9.62 9.97 1.70
N VAL A 112 10.06 9.09 2.60
CA VAL A 112 9.19 8.35 3.54
C VAL A 112 8.39 9.29 4.44
N LEU A 113 8.99 10.38 4.94
CA LEU A 113 8.26 11.34 5.77
C LEU A 113 7.14 12.03 4.97
N ILE A 114 7.42 12.45 3.74
CA ILE A 114 6.43 13.12 2.87
C ILE A 114 5.35 12.14 2.43
N ALA A 115 5.74 11.07 1.76
CA ALA A 115 4.82 10.07 1.21
C ALA A 115 4.03 9.35 2.31
N GLY A 116 4.69 9.05 3.44
CA GLY A 116 4.04 8.45 4.60
C GLY A 116 3.03 9.39 5.25
N PHE A 117 3.34 10.69 5.37
CA PHE A 117 2.37 11.68 5.86
C PHE A 117 1.11 11.70 5.00
N VAL A 118 1.26 11.82 3.68
CA VAL A 118 0.11 11.88 2.76
C VAL A 118 -0.71 10.59 2.81
N THR A 119 -0.05 9.43 2.79
CA THR A 119 -0.73 8.13 2.90
C THR A 119 -1.51 8.01 4.21
N GLN A 120 -0.91 8.42 5.32
CA GLN A 120 -1.57 8.39 6.63
C GLN A 120 -2.72 9.39 6.74
N ALA A 121 -2.60 10.54 6.09
CA ALA A 121 -3.67 11.54 6.00
C ALA A 121 -4.89 10.99 5.26
N THR A 122 -4.66 10.28 4.14
CA THR A 122 -5.73 9.61 3.38
C THR A 122 -6.42 8.53 4.21
N PHE A 123 -5.67 7.69 4.95
CA PHE A 123 -6.26 6.65 5.79
C PHE A 123 -7.06 7.22 6.96
N LEU A 124 -6.54 8.25 7.62
CA LEU A 124 -7.24 8.89 8.72
C LEU A 124 -8.56 9.51 8.22
N LYS A 125 -8.50 10.28 7.13
CA LYS A 125 -9.69 10.90 6.52
C LYS A 125 -10.71 9.86 6.08
N ALA A 126 -10.29 8.81 5.38
CA ALA A 126 -11.17 7.75 4.91
C ALA A 126 -11.82 6.97 6.06
N SER A 127 -11.06 6.67 7.13
CA SER A 127 -11.62 6.06 8.34
C SER A 127 -12.62 6.98 9.03
N ALA A 128 -12.32 8.29 9.07
CA ALA A 128 -13.20 9.28 9.69
C ALA A 128 -14.52 9.42 8.94
N ILE A 129 -14.46 9.54 7.60
CA ILE A 129 -15.66 9.62 6.75
C ILE A 129 -16.44 8.30 6.86
N GLY A 130 -15.76 7.14 6.77
CA GLY A 130 -16.41 5.85 6.94
C GLY A 130 -17.16 5.74 8.27
N LEU A 131 -16.52 6.12 9.38
CA LEU A 131 -17.15 6.11 10.70
C LEU A 131 -18.34 7.11 10.78
N TYR A 132 -18.18 8.30 10.21
CA TYR A 132 -19.22 9.33 10.17
C TYR A 132 -20.46 8.85 9.42
N GLN A 133 -20.27 8.28 8.24
CA GLN A 133 -21.38 7.74 7.43
C GLN A 133 -22.05 6.53 8.10
N LEU A 134 -21.28 5.64 8.72
CA LEU A 134 -21.82 4.49 9.47
C LEU A 134 -22.60 4.91 10.72
N THR A 135 -22.33 6.07 11.29
CA THR A 135 -23.08 6.61 12.43
C THR A 135 -24.30 7.47 12.01
N GLY A 136 -24.68 7.38 10.74
CA GLY A 136 -25.88 8.02 10.19
C GLY A 136 -25.64 9.34 9.48
N GLY A 137 -24.41 9.88 9.50
CA GLY A 137 -24.08 11.14 8.82
C GLY A 137 -24.91 12.34 9.30
N GLY A 138 -24.67 13.51 8.72
CA GLY A 138 -25.52 14.70 8.94
C GLY A 138 -25.43 15.37 10.32
N TRP A 139 -24.87 14.73 11.33
CA TRP A 139 -24.67 15.31 12.66
C TRP A 139 -23.37 16.11 12.75
N GLY A 140 -23.32 17.09 13.65
CA GLY A 140 -22.12 17.91 13.90
C GLY A 140 -21.78 18.90 12.77
N GLY A 141 -22.61 19.04 11.74
CA GLY A 141 -22.38 19.94 10.60
C GLY A 141 -21.03 19.67 9.93
N THR A 142 -20.33 20.73 9.52
CA THR A 142 -19.00 20.62 8.85
C THR A 142 -17.90 20.00 9.72
N TRP A 143 -18.09 19.90 11.03
CA TRP A 143 -17.13 19.34 11.99
C TRP A 143 -17.35 17.85 12.31
N GLY A 144 -18.44 17.24 11.86
CA GLY A 144 -18.77 15.84 12.15
C GLY A 144 -17.66 14.88 11.76
N ASN A 145 -17.14 15.00 10.53
CA ASN A 145 -16.00 14.20 10.05
C ASN A 145 -14.74 14.41 10.89
N PHE A 146 -14.47 15.63 11.34
CA PHE A 146 -13.31 15.92 12.19
C PHE A 146 -13.42 15.27 13.58
N VAL A 147 -14.62 15.25 14.17
CA VAL A 147 -14.87 14.55 15.43
C VAL A 147 -14.61 13.04 15.27
N CYS A 148 -15.11 12.45 14.18
CA CYS A 148 -14.80 11.05 13.85
C CYS A 148 -13.30 10.82 13.65
N ALA A 149 -12.57 11.74 13.03
CA ALA A 149 -11.12 11.67 12.88
C ALA A 149 -10.39 11.66 14.24
N LEU A 150 -10.85 12.45 15.21
CA LEU A 150 -10.32 12.41 16.59
C LEU A 150 -10.56 11.05 17.25
N VAL A 151 -11.73 10.43 17.05
CA VAL A 151 -12.05 9.09 17.57
C VAL A 151 -11.12 8.04 16.92
N VAL A 152 -10.98 8.06 15.60
CA VAL A 152 -10.09 7.15 14.84
C VAL A 152 -8.64 7.32 15.27
N MET A 153 -8.18 8.55 15.44
CA MET A 153 -6.83 8.86 15.95
C MET A 153 -6.63 8.28 17.36
N ALA A 154 -7.57 8.48 18.27
CA ALA A 154 -7.50 7.96 19.64
C ALA A 154 -7.49 6.41 19.65
N LEU A 155 -8.33 5.76 18.83
CA LEU A 155 -8.36 4.31 18.65
C LEU A 155 -7.02 3.79 18.11
N THR A 156 -6.45 4.46 17.11
CA THR A 156 -5.15 4.11 16.56
C THR A 156 -4.03 4.24 17.59
N LEU A 157 -4.00 5.33 18.36
CA LEU A 157 -3.05 5.50 19.46
C LEU A 157 -3.18 4.39 20.50
N PHE A 158 -4.41 4.01 20.85
CA PHE A 158 -4.66 2.89 21.75
C PHE A 158 -4.11 1.57 21.18
N MET A 159 -4.37 1.27 19.91
CA MET A 159 -3.89 0.05 19.25
C MET A 159 -2.36 -0.01 19.21
N VAL A 160 -1.70 1.08 18.82
CA VAL A 160 -0.24 1.14 18.62
C VAL A 160 0.54 1.10 19.94
N THR A 161 -0.04 1.57 21.04
CA THR A 161 0.62 1.60 22.37
C THR A 161 0.54 0.26 23.11
N ARG A 162 -0.31 -0.67 22.69
CA ARG A 162 -0.47 -1.97 23.34
C ARG A 162 0.61 -2.98 22.98
N LYS A 163 1.05 -3.80 23.96
CA LYS A 163 2.11 -4.83 23.78
C LYS A 163 1.75 -5.96 22.81
N ARG A 164 0.44 -6.22 22.56
CA ARG A 164 -0.07 -7.27 21.65
C ARG A 164 -0.73 -6.71 20.39
N SER A 165 -0.35 -5.50 19.98
CA SER A 165 -0.97 -4.81 18.85
C SER A 165 -0.98 -5.63 17.56
N PHE A 166 0.09 -6.36 17.26
CA PHE A 166 0.19 -7.15 16.03
C PHE A 166 -0.86 -8.27 15.93
N ALA A 167 -1.10 -9.03 17.01
CA ALA A 167 -2.10 -10.09 16.99
C ALA A 167 -3.52 -9.55 16.80
N ILE A 168 -3.84 -8.42 17.44
CA ILE A 168 -5.15 -7.75 17.28
C ILE A 168 -5.33 -7.32 15.83
N LEU A 169 -4.31 -6.70 15.23
CA LEU A 169 -4.32 -6.28 13.82
C LEU A 169 -4.49 -7.48 12.87
N GLU A 170 -3.85 -8.60 13.16
CA GLU A 170 -3.98 -9.82 12.35
C GLU A 170 -5.40 -10.39 12.34
N TYR A 171 -6.05 -10.51 13.50
CA TYR A 171 -7.45 -10.95 13.59
C TYR A 171 -8.39 -9.96 12.89
N PHE A 172 -8.19 -8.66 13.12
CA PHE A 172 -8.98 -7.62 12.48
C PHE A 172 -8.83 -7.63 10.96
N ALA A 173 -7.61 -7.81 10.44
CA ALA A 173 -7.33 -7.89 9.01
C ALA A 173 -8.03 -9.09 8.36
N ARG A 174 -8.01 -10.26 9.01
CA ARG A 174 -8.72 -11.46 8.53
C ARG A 174 -10.23 -11.24 8.48
N PHE A 175 -10.80 -10.71 9.56
CA PHE A 175 -12.23 -10.37 9.61
C PHE A 175 -12.59 -9.36 8.51
N ALA A 176 -11.82 -8.28 8.38
CA ALA A 176 -12.06 -7.24 7.39
C ALA A 176 -12.01 -7.77 5.95
N SER A 177 -11.03 -8.64 5.63
CA SER A 177 -10.94 -9.26 4.29
C SER A 177 -12.20 -10.04 3.94
N VAL A 178 -12.65 -10.90 4.85
CA VAL A 178 -13.85 -11.73 4.62
C VAL A 178 -15.09 -10.85 4.51
N ALA A 179 -15.24 -9.89 5.41
CA ALA A 179 -16.39 -8.97 5.40
C ALA A 179 -16.46 -8.16 4.09
N MET A 180 -15.34 -7.62 3.60
CA MET A 180 -15.30 -6.87 2.35
C MET A 180 -15.61 -7.74 1.14
N ILE A 181 -15.05 -8.95 1.06
CA ILE A 181 -15.35 -9.89 -0.05
C ILE A 181 -16.85 -10.22 -0.06
N LEU A 182 -17.43 -10.56 1.09
CA LEU A 182 -18.86 -10.90 1.18
C LEU A 182 -19.75 -9.70 0.83
N ALA A 183 -19.40 -8.50 1.29
CA ALA A 183 -20.16 -7.27 1.00
C ALA A 183 -20.21 -6.97 -0.50
N PHE A 184 -19.08 -7.06 -1.20
CA PHE A 184 -19.02 -6.77 -2.63
C PHE A 184 -19.49 -7.93 -3.52
N LEU A 185 -19.38 -9.18 -3.07
CA LEU A 185 -20.08 -10.30 -3.73
C LEU A 185 -21.59 -10.11 -3.65
N TYR A 186 -22.11 -9.68 -2.51
CA TYR A 186 -23.51 -9.34 -2.37
C TYR A 186 -23.91 -8.22 -3.33
N ALA A 187 -23.13 -7.14 -3.40
CA ALA A 187 -23.35 -6.03 -4.31
C ALA A 187 -23.37 -6.50 -5.79
N LEU A 188 -22.43 -7.36 -6.19
CA LEU A 188 -22.37 -7.92 -7.54
C LEU A 188 -23.60 -8.79 -7.87
N VAL A 189 -24.09 -9.60 -6.91
CA VAL A 189 -25.31 -10.39 -7.08
C VAL A 189 -26.54 -9.51 -7.25
N GLN A 190 -26.62 -8.38 -6.54
CA GLN A 190 -27.74 -7.44 -6.67
C GLN A 190 -27.78 -6.74 -8.04
N LEU A 191 -26.63 -6.45 -8.64
CA LEU A 191 -26.55 -5.89 -10.00
C LEU A 191 -27.07 -6.86 -11.07
N GLY A 192 -27.01 -8.17 -10.82
CA GLY A 192 -27.65 -9.21 -11.66
C GLY A 192 -27.06 -9.40 -13.05
N SER A 193 -26.07 -8.60 -13.44
CA SER A 193 -25.41 -8.65 -14.75
C SER A 193 -23.89 -8.60 -14.61
N PHE A 194 -23.18 -9.27 -15.53
CA PHE A 194 -21.74 -9.20 -15.62
C PHE A 194 -21.32 -9.24 -17.11
N ASP A 195 -20.72 -8.15 -17.57
CA ASP A 195 -20.20 -8.06 -18.94
C ASP A 195 -18.82 -8.72 -19.04
N VAL A 196 -18.83 -10.03 -19.30
CA VAL A 196 -17.61 -10.81 -19.54
C VAL A 196 -16.81 -10.27 -20.73
N THR A 197 -17.49 -9.78 -21.77
CA THR A 197 -16.81 -9.26 -22.98
C THR A 197 -16.09 -7.95 -22.68
N GLY A 198 -16.75 -7.02 -22.00
CA GLY A 198 -16.15 -5.78 -21.53
C GLY A 198 -14.98 -6.03 -20.56
N PHE A 199 -15.15 -6.96 -19.63
CA PHE A 199 -14.08 -7.37 -18.71
C PHE A 199 -12.84 -7.89 -19.44
N VAL A 200 -13.00 -8.79 -20.42
CA VAL A 200 -11.88 -9.32 -21.20
C VAL A 200 -11.23 -8.25 -22.07
N ARG A 201 -12.05 -7.38 -22.71
CA ARG A 201 -11.51 -6.22 -23.46
C ARG A 201 -10.74 -5.25 -22.57
N GLY A 202 -11.16 -5.06 -21.32
CA GLY A 202 -10.46 -4.21 -20.35
C GLY A 202 -9.06 -4.69 -19.98
N MET A 203 -8.67 -5.91 -20.36
CA MET A 203 -7.28 -6.39 -20.29
C MET A 203 -6.41 -5.95 -21.47
N ALA A 204 -7.00 -5.43 -22.57
CA ALA A 204 -6.26 -4.85 -23.67
C ALA A 204 -5.76 -3.45 -23.25
N PHE A 205 -4.50 -3.14 -23.48
CA PHE A 205 -3.86 -1.89 -23.08
C PHE A 205 -4.42 -0.66 -23.85
N GLU A 206 -5.73 -0.43 -23.70
CA GLU A 206 -6.43 0.69 -24.32
C GLU A 206 -6.51 1.86 -23.37
N MET A 207 -6.38 3.08 -23.91
CA MET A 207 -6.58 4.32 -23.18
C MET A 207 -7.87 4.96 -23.68
N PRO A 208 -8.91 5.11 -22.85
CA PRO A 208 -10.17 5.72 -23.26
C PRO A 208 -9.99 7.21 -23.53
N ALA A 209 -10.93 7.81 -24.29
CA ALA A 209 -11.03 9.25 -24.43
C ALA A 209 -11.38 9.92 -23.09
N ASN A 210 -11.07 11.20 -22.96
CA ASN A 210 -11.47 11.95 -21.76
C ASN A 210 -13.00 12.01 -21.67
N SER A 211 -13.53 11.69 -20.47
CA SER A 211 -14.91 12.04 -20.14
C SER A 211 -14.97 13.54 -19.81
N MET A 212 -15.91 14.27 -20.40
CA MET A 212 -16.04 15.72 -20.14
C MET A 212 -16.44 16.02 -18.70
N ASP A 213 -17.10 15.09 -18.03
CA ASP A 213 -17.64 15.26 -16.68
C ASP A 213 -16.70 14.76 -15.58
N SER A 214 -15.65 14.01 -15.94
CA SER A 214 -14.66 13.53 -14.96
C SER A 214 -13.67 14.64 -14.58
N ALA A 215 -13.48 14.86 -13.29
CA ALA A 215 -12.52 15.84 -12.75
C ALA A 215 -11.07 15.52 -13.15
N PHE A 216 -10.75 14.25 -13.46
CA PHE A 216 -9.41 13.81 -13.80
C PHE A 216 -9.38 13.03 -15.12
N ALA A 217 -8.43 13.37 -15.98
CA ALA A 217 -8.21 12.67 -17.25
C ALA A 217 -7.86 11.18 -17.04
N PRO A 218 -8.18 10.27 -18.02
CA PRO A 218 -7.92 8.83 -17.88
C PRO A 218 -6.45 8.51 -17.60
N ILE A 219 -5.52 9.24 -18.18
CA ILE A 219 -4.09 9.06 -17.95
C ILE A 219 -3.69 9.39 -16.50
N VAL A 220 -4.34 10.36 -15.86
CA VAL A 220 -4.11 10.70 -14.45
C VAL A 220 -4.64 9.59 -13.56
N ILE A 221 -5.88 9.11 -13.80
CA ILE A 221 -6.49 8.00 -13.05
C ILE A 221 -5.67 6.72 -13.24
N ALA A 222 -5.28 6.38 -14.47
CA ALA A 222 -4.44 5.23 -14.74
C ALA A 222 -3.08 5.31 -14.03
N SER A 223 -2.45 6.48 -14.07
CA SER A 223 -1.18 6.74 -13.38
C SER A 223 -1.33 6.69 -11.86
N ALA A 224 -2.42 7.24 -11.31
CA ALA A 224 -2.73 7.16 -9.89
C ALA A 224 -2.97 5.72 -9.45
N THR A 225 -3.70 4.91 -10.23
CA THR A 225 -3.94 3.48 -9.95
C THR A 225 -2.62 2.70 -9.95
N ILE A 226 -1.78 2.89 -10.98
CA ILE A 226 -0.45 2.25 -11.05
C ILE A 226 0.41 2.71 -9.87
N GLY A 227 0.38 4.00 -9.56
CA GLY A 227 1.13 4.58 -8.46
C GLY A 227 0.69 4.07 -7.09
N THR A 228 -0.61 4.06 -6.84
CA THR A 228 -1.19 3.59 -5.57
C THR A 228 -0.85 2.12 -5.33
N ILE A 229 -0.97 1.28 -6.34
CA ILE A 229 -0.80 -0.16 -6.20
C ILE A 229 0.68 -0.56 -6.33
N ALA A 230 1.35 -0.25 -7.44
CA ALA A 230 2.71 -0.70 -7.70
C ALA A 230 3.77 0.21 -7.08
N GLY A 231 3.54 1.52 -7.12
CA GLY A 231 4.52 2.56 -6.80
C GLY A 231 4.59 2.97 -5.34
N ASN A 232 3.69 2.48 -4.53
CA ASN A 232 3.52 3.01 -3.19
C ASN A 232 4.67 2.64 -2.25
N MET A 233 5.14 3.62 -1.48
CA MET A 233 6.18 3.50 -0.46
C MET A 233 5.93 2.34 0.54
N PRO A 234 4.71 1.99 0.94
CA PRO A 234 4.42 0.82 1.77
C PRO A 234 5.07 -0.49 1.30
N ASN A 235 5.32 -0.67 0.00
CA ASN A 235 5.99 -1.88 -0.50
C ASN A 235 7.37 -2.12 0.16
N MET A 236 8.07 -1.06 0.57
CA MET A 236 9.35 -1.16 1.28
C MET A 236 9.21 -1.65 2.71
N LEU A 237 8.02 -1.51 3.33
CA LEU A 237 7.75 -1.96 4.71
C LEU A 237 7.90 -3.46 4.85
N TYR A 238 7.77 -4.21 3.74
CA TYR A 238 7.86 -5.67 3.74
C TYR A 238 9.15 -6.19 4.35
N SER A 239 10.27 -5.54 4.09
CA SER A 239 11.55 -5.91 4.69
C SER A 239 11.54 -5.78 6.22
N GLY A 240 10.89 -4.75 6.75
CA GLY A 240 10.71 -4.56 8.19
C GLY A 240 9.83 -5.64 8.81
N PHE A 241 8.70 -5.95 8.17
CA PHE A 241 7.77 -6.98 8.66
C PHE A 241 8.37 -8.39 8.63
N MET A 242 9.18 -8.75 7.62
CA MET A 242 9.94 -10.00 7.63
C MET A 242 10.93 -10.05 8.79
N LYS A 243 11.63 -8.93 9.06
CA LYS A 243 12.54 -8.81 10.20
C LYS A 243 11.80 -9.01 11.54
N ASP A 244 10.64 -8.37 11.71
CA ASP A 244 9.83 -8.49 12.92
C ASP A 244 9.35 -9.92 13.17
N LYS A 245 9.18 -10.71 12.10
CA LYS A 245 8.89 -12.15 12.16
C LYS A 245 10.10 -13.05 12.39
N GLY A 246 11.29 -12.48 12.42
CA GLY A 246 12.52 -13.26 12.49
C GLY A 246 12.85 -14.02 11.20
N TRP A 247 12.27 -13.62 10.06
CA TRP A 247 12.62 -14.19 8.77
C TRP A 247 13.92 -13.57 8.26
N VAL A 248 15.00 -14.23 8.59
CA VAL A 248 16.36 -13.84 8.22
C VAL A 248 17.09 -15.00 7.55
N GLY A 249 17.59 -14.78 6.34
CA GLY A 249 18.37 -15.75 5.59
C GLY A 249 17.59 -16.55 4.55
N PRO A 250 18.30 -17.27 3.67
CA PRO A 250 17.77 -17.89 2.46
C PRO A 250 16.69 -18.95 2.71
N ARG A 251 16.73 -19.62 3.86
CA ARG A 251 15.79 -20.70 4.23
C ARG A 251 14.32 -20.24 4.26
N TYR A 252 14.08 -18.95 4.50
CA TYR A 252 12.72 -18.39 4.56
C TYR A 252 12.16 -17.99 3.19
N ARG A 253 12.95 -18.06 2.10
CA ARG A 253 12.52 -17.60 0.78
C ARG A 253 11.23 -18.27 0.29
N ARG A 254 11.10 -19.58 0.46
CA ARG A 254 9.90 -20.32 0.01
C ARG A 254 8.66 -19.93 0.79
N ILE A 255 8.76 -19.86 2.11
CA ILE A 255 7.63 -19.46 2.95
C ILE A 255 7.23 -18.01 2.67
N GLN A 256 8.21 -17.13 2.46
CA GLN A 256 7.98 -15.74 2.09
C GLN A 256 7.22 -15.62 0.75
N GLN A 257 7.56 -16.41 -0.25
CA GLN A 257 6.84 -16.40 -1.54
C GLN A 257 5.40 -16.87 -1.39
N LEU A 258 5.17 -17.94 -0.63
CA LEU A 258 3.82 -18.45 -0.36
C LEU A 258 2.99 -17.44 0.44
N ASP A 259 3.59 -16.82 1.44
CA ASP A 259 2.97 -15.79 2.26
C ASP A 259 2.58 -14.55 1.42
N LEU A 260 3.46 -14.10 0.54
CA LEU A 260 3.19 -13.00 -0.38
C LEU A 260 2.03 -13.33 -1.33
N LEU A 261 2.04 -14.51 -1.95
CA LEU A 261 0.96 -14.93 -2.87
C LEU A 261 -0.37 -15.09 -2.13
N ALA A 262 -0.35 -15.71 -0.94
CA ALA A 262 -1.55 -15.85 -0.11
C ALA A 262 -2.15 -14.51 0.30
N GLY A 263 -1.31 -13.49 0.49
CA GLY A 263 -1.75 -12.13 0.77
C GLY A 263 -2.26 -11.39 -0.48
N MET A 264 -1.61 -11.57 -1.63
CA MET A 264 -1.99 -10.87 -2.86
C MET A 264 -3.30 -11.38 -3.46
N ALA A 265 -3.70 -12.63 -3.21
CA ALA A 265 -4.94 -13.18 -3.75
C ALA A 265 -6.21 -12.48 -3.20
N PRO A 266 -6.43 -12.31 -1.88
CA PRO A 266 -7.55 -11.52 -1.38
C PRO A 266 -7.51 -10.07 -1.86
N LEU A 267 -6.33 -9.46 -1.93
CA LEU A 267 -6.14 -8.10 -2.42
C LEU A 267 -6.64 -7.95 -3.86
N LEU A 268 -6.27 -8.89 -4.75
CA LEU A 268 -6.74 -8.93 -6.12
C LEU A 268 -8.27 -9.07 -6.18
N VAL A 269 -8.83 -10.01 -5.43
CA VAL A 269 -10.28 -10.28 -5.42
C VAL A 269 -11.05 -9.03 -4.97
N ILE A 270 -10.62 -8.40 -3.88
CA ILE A 270 -11.30 -7.21 -3.34
C ILE A 270 -11.25 -6.06 -4.36
N ASN A 271 -10.08 -5.75 -4.92
CA ASN A 271 -9.96 -4.67 -5.90
C ASN A 271 -10.78 -4.95 -7.17
N LEU A 272 -10.79 -6.20 -7.65
CA LEU A 272 -11.62 -6.59 -8.80
C LEU A 272 -13.10 -6.44 -8.50
N LEU A 273 -13.57 -6.84 -7.33
CA LEU A 273 -14.98 -6.70 -6.95
C LEU A 273 -15.41 -5.24 -6.92
N PHE A 274 -14.59 -4.36 -6.32
CA PHE A 274 -14.85 -2.90 -6.34
C PHE A 274 -14.91 -2.35 -7.77
N TRP A 275 -13.97 -2.76 -8.62
CA TRP A 275 -13.94 -2.33 -10.02
C TRP A 275 -15.15 -2.81 -10.81
N ILE A 276 -15.48 -4.10 -10.69
CA ILE A 276 -16.59 -4.71 -11.44
C ILE A 276 -17.92 -4.06 -11.04
N VAL A 277 -18.19 -3.90 -9.74
CA VAL A 277 -19.43 -3.25 -9.28
C VAL A 277 -19.55 -1.84 -9.85
N ALA A 278 -18.46 -1.06 -9.83
CA ALA A 278 -18.46 0.29 -10.38
C ALA A 278 -18.61 0.32 -11.92
N ALA A 279 -17.96 -0.61 -12.62
CA ALA A 279 -18.04 -0.68 -14.08
C ALA A 279 -19.42 -1.14 -14.58
N GLU A 280 -20.03 -2.13 -13.92
CA GLU A 280 -21.39 -2.57 -14.25
C GLU A 280 -22.42 -1.48 -13.96
N PHE A 281 -22.26 -0.77 -12.85
CA PHE A 281 -23.09 0.41 -12.54
C PHE A 281 -23.00 1.47 -13.63
N SER A 282 -21.78 1.80 -14.07
CA SER A 282 -21.54 2.82 -15.11
C SER A 282 -22.16 2.44 -16.45
N ARG A 283 -22.16 1.14 -16.79
CA ARG A 283 -22.79 0.64 -18.01
C ARG A 283 -24.30 0.91 -18.04
N ASP A 284 -24.96 0.71 -16.90
CA ASP A 284 -26.40 0.87 -16.77
C ASP A 284 -26.80 2.35 -16.50
N ASN A 285 -25.84 3.20 -16.12
CA ASN A 285 -26.01 4.61 -15.83
C ASN A 285 -24.99 5.48 -16.60
N PRO A 286 -25.09 5.55 -17.94
CA PRO A 286 -24.16 6.31 -18.76
C PRO A 286 -24.19 7.80 -18.40
N GLY A 287 -22.99 8.40 -18.21
CA GLY A 287 -22.84 9.80 -17.83
C GLY A 287 -22.73 10.04 -16.33
N PHE A 288 -22.93 9.05 -15.47
CA PHE A 288 -22.61 9.18 -14.06
C PHE A 288 -21.09 9.08 -13.86
N VAL A 289 -20.50 10.07 -13.18
CA VAL A 289 -19.07 10.09 -12.86
C VAL A 289 -18.84 10.31 -11.37
N ILE A 290 -17.78 9.73 -10.85
CA ILE A 290 -17.39 9.87 -9.45
C ILE A 290 -16.27 10.89 -9.34
N ASN A 291 -16.51 11.99 -8.68
CA ASN A 291 -15.56 13.04 -8.36
C ASN A 291 -15.45 13.29 -6.84
N THR A 292 -16.47 12.90 -6.07
CA THR A 292 -16.56 13.10 -4.62
C THR A 292 -16.92 11.82 -3.88
N GLU A 293 -16.78 11.84 -2.56
CA GLU A 293 -17.21 10.75 -1.69
C GLU A 293 -18.74 10.56 -1.66
N GLU A 294 -19.48 11.61 -1.89
CA GLU A 294 -20.93 11.59 -2.02
C GLU A 294 -21.36 10.80 -3.25
N ASP A 295 -20.68 11.00 -4.38
CA ASP A 295 -20.94 10.26 -5.64
C ASP A 295 -20.71 8.75 -5.44
N LEU A 296 -19.69 8.36 -4.64
CA LEU A 296 -19.47 6.95 -4.26
C LEU A 296 -20.66 6.37 -3.49
N SER A 297 -21.23 7.15 -2.55
CA SER A 297 -22.41 6.73 -1.79
C SER A 297 -23.63 6.62 -2.67
N GLU A 298 -23.83 7.58 -3.56
CA GLU A 298 -24.95 7.61 -4.50
C GLU A 298 -24.89 6.42 -5.47
N MET A 299 -23.72 6.17 -6.07
CA MET A 299 -23.47 4.99 -6.89
C MET A 299 -23.91 3.71 -6.18
N MET A 300 -23.48 3.51 -4.94
CA MET A 300 -23.82 2.29 -4.20
C MET A 300 -25.28 2.25 -3.77
N SER A 301 -25.90 3.39 -3.52
CA SER A 301 -27.33 3.48 -3.22
C SER A 301 -28.19 3.08 -4.42
N ILE A 302 -27.81 3.50 -5.61
CA ILE A 302 -28.50 3.12 -6.85
C ILE A 302 -28.23 1.65 -7.20
N ALA A 303 -26.97 1.19 -7.10
CA ALA A 303 -26.56 -0.15 -7.50
C ALA A 303 -27.10 -1.26 -6.58
N VAL A 304 -27.19 -1.03 -5.28
CA VAL A 304 -27.44 -2.08 -4.25
C VAL A 304 -28.63 -1.72 -3.37
N GLY A 305 -29.19 -0.53 -3.53
CA GLY A 305 -30.27 -0.02 -2.67
C GLY A 305 -29.76 0.59 -1.34
N PRO A 306 -30.65 0.81 -0.37
CA PRO A 306 -30.34 1.56 0.86
C PRO A 306 -29.21 0.99 1.70
N ILE A 307 -28.88 -0.30 1.55
CA ILE A 307 -27.74 -0.95 2.25
C ILE A 307 -26.41 -0.68 1.58
N GLY A 308 -26.41 -0.27 0.30
CA GLY A 308 -25.20 -0.08 -0.50
C GLY A 308 -24.19 0.88 0.12
N PRO A 309 -24.58 2.12 0.50
CA PRO A 309 -23.68 3.06 1.17
C PRO A 309 -23.10 2.51 2.49
N ILE A 310 -23.90 1.78 3.26
CA ILE A 310 -23.44 1.16 4.52
C ILE A 310 -22.32 0.14 4.24
N LEU A 311 -22.52 -0.72 3.24
CA LEU A 311 -21.51 -1.70 2.81
C LEU A 311 -20.22 -1.03 2.34
N LEU A 312 -20.35 0.01 1.50
CA LEU A 312 -19.22 0.79 1.00
C LEU A 312 -18.39 1.39 2.13
N TRP A 313 -19.05 2.16 3.00
CA TRP A 313 -18.37 2.87 4.09
C TRP A 313 -17.81 1.93 5.15
N MET A 314 -18.47 0.81 5.39
CA MET A 314 -17.92 -0.26 6.21
C MET A 314 -16.61 -0.81 5.62
N CYS A 315 -16.59 -1.08 4.31
CA CYS A 315 -15.39 -1.59 3.63
C CYS A 315 -14.25 -0.56 3.63
N ILE A 316 -14.55 0.72 3.34
CA ILE A 316 -13.56 1.80 3.36
C ILE A 316 -13.00 1.99 4.79
N PHE A 317 -13.87 2.00 5.81
CA PHE A 317 -13.46 2.07 7.21
C PHE A 317 -12.54 0.90 7.60
N LEU A 318 -12.94 -0.34 7.28
CA LEU A 318 -12.16 -1.53 7.57
C LEU A 318 -10.79 -1.52 6.85
N ALA A 319 -10.76 -1.17 5.57
CA ALA A 319 -9.53 -1.07 4.79
C ALA A 319 -8.57 -0.03 5.37
N ALA A 320 -9.10 1.16 5.70
CA ALA A 320 -8.30 2.22 6.31
C ALA A 320 -7.75 1.80 7.69
N MET A 321 -8.59 1.23 8.54
CA MET A 321 -8.20 0.82 9.90
C MET A 321 -7.25 -0.38 9.92
N THR A 322 -7.26 -1.26 8.91
CA THR A 322 -6.26 -2.31 8.77
C THR A 322 -4.90 -1.78 8.34
N SER A 323 -4.87 -0.61 7.69
CA SER A 323 -3.66 0.00 7.11
C SER A 323 -3.04 1.07 8.02
N PHE A 324 -3.84 1.94 8.59
CA PHE A 324 -3.39 3.13 9.31
C PHE A 324 -2.46 2.83 10.51
N PRO A 325 -2.81 1.94 11.48
CA PRO A 325 -1.93 1.65 12.61
C PRO A 325 -0.61 0.96 12.22
N PRO A 326 -0.58 -0.14 11.42
CA PRO A 326 0.67 -0.83 11.11
C PRO A 326 1.58 -0.02 10.18
N GLN A 327 1.03 0.76 9.24
CA GLN A 327 1.83 1.60 8.38
C GLN A 327 2.46 2.78 9.13
N SER A 328 1.80 3.34 10.17
CA SER A 328 2.41 4.38 11.02
C SER A 328 3.72 3.91 11.63
N ARG A 329 3.76 2.65 12.11
CA ARG A 329 4.98 2.03 12.64
C ARG A 329 6.00 1.74 11.55
N GLY A 330 5.55 1.18 10.44
CA GLY A 330 6.43 0.84 9.31
C GLY A 330 7.12 2.07 8.71
N PHE A 331 6.39 3.16 8.47
CA PHE A 331 6.98 4.41 7.99
C PHE A 331 7.96 5.01 8.99
N ALA A 332 7.64 5.00 10.29
CA ALA A 332 8.56 5.45 11.31
C ALA A 332 9.85 4.61 11.33
N GLN A 333 9.73 3.29 11.13
CA GLN A 333 10.87 2.38 11.04
C GLN A 333 11.75 2.67 9.82
N LEU A 334 11.15 2.87 8.64
CA LEU A 334 11.89 3.23 7.43
C LEU A 334 12.58 4.60 7.56
N ALA A 335 11.84 5.61 8.03
CA ALA A 335 12.37 6.96 8.20
C ALA A 335 13.57 6.97 9.16
N ILE A 336 13.43 6.34 10.33
CA ILE A 336 14.50 6.24 11.32
C ILE A 336 15.67 5.42 10.80
N ASN A 337 15.45 4.31 10.12
CA ASN A 337 16.51 3.50 9.55
C ASN A 337 17.32 4.30 8.51
N GLY A 338 16.64 4.97 7.58
CA GLY A 338 17.31 5.83 6.60
C GLY A 338 18.08 6.99 7.25
N PHE A 339 17.52 7.59 8.29
CA PHE A 339 18.19 8.63 9.07
C PHE A 339 19.43 8.10 9.80
N HIS A 340 19.34 6.93 10.47
CA HIS A 340 20.47 6.30 11.14
C HIS A 340 21.59 5.91 10.16
N LEU A 341 21.23 5.42 8.97
CA LEU A 341 22.20 5.05 7.95
C LEU A 341 22.96 6.26 7.39
N SER A 342 22.39 7.45 7.45
CA SER A 342 22.94 8.67 6.86
C SER A 342 23.60 9.62 7.87
N THR A 343 23.38 9.41 9.19
CA THR A 343 23.85 10.31 10.23
C THR A 343 24.76 9.62 11.26
N ARG A 344 25.57 10.42 11.98
CA ARG A 344 26.40 9.90 13.07
C ARG A 344 25.60 9.32 14.25
N ARG A 345 24.35 9.79 14.45
CA ARG A 345 23.42 9.27 15.46
C ARG A 345 23.16 7.76 15.27
N GLY A 346 23.13 7.30 14.02
CA GLY A 346 22.93 5.91 13.70
C GLY A 346 23.96 4.96 14.28
N LYS A 347 25.20 5.39 14.55
CA LYS A 347 26.23 4.52 15.16
C LYS A 347 25.76 3.88 16.48
N LYS A 348 24.89 4.56 17.24
CA LYS A 348 24.33 4.08 18.51
C LYS A 348 23.19 3.06 18.34
N TYR A 349 22.43 3.15 17.24
CA TYR A 349 21.16 2.43 17.06
C TYR A 349 21.15 1.44 15.89
N LEU A 350 22.19 1.43 15.04
CA LEU A 350 22.30 0.45 13.94
C LEU A 350 22.32 -0.99 14.46
N GLY A 351 21.92 -1.92 13.59
CA GLY A 351 21.92 -3.36 13.91
C GLY A 351 20.64 -3.83 14.62
N GLY A 352 19.47 -3.27 14.25
CA GLY A 352 18.18 -3.72 14.77
C GLY A 352 17.69 -2.99 16.01
N ARG A 353 18.33 -1.88 16.38
CA ARG A 353 17.99 -1.07 17.56
C ARG A 353 17.23 0.21 17.22
N ASP A 354 16.78 0.36 15.97
CA ASP A 354 16.11 1.57 15.49
C ASP A 354 14.94 2.00 16.40
N GLU A 355 14.14 1.05 16.86
CA GLU A 355 13.01 1.31 17.75
C GLU A 355 13.38 1.75 19.17
N LYS A 356 14.65 1.57 19.57
CA LYS A 356 15.17 2.08 20.87
C LYS A 356 15.48 3.57 20.84
N ASP A 357 15.55 4.19 19.65
CA ASP A 357 15.67 5.64 19.54
C ASP A 357 14.34 6.30 19.96
N PRO A 358 14.36 7.23 20.95
CA PRO A 358 13.16 7.99 21.32
C PRO A 358 12.51 8.75 20.15
N LEU A 359 13.29 9.07 19.10
CA LEU A 359 12.81 9.73 17.90
C LEU A 359 11.84 8.83 17.11
N PHE A 360 11.99 7.50 17.18
CA PHE A 360 11.08 6.56 16.56
C PHE A 360 9.62 6.79 16.99
N LYS A 361 9.35 6.77 18.30
CA LYS A 361 8.01 7.00 18.84
C LYS A 361 7.48 8.39 18.51
N LYS A 362 8.35 9.41 18.52
CA LYS A 362 7.95 10.78 18.15
C LYS A 362 7.51 10.86 16.70
N ILE A 363 8.27 10.31 15.76
CA ILE A 363 7.91 10.26 14.34
C ILE A 363 6.64 9.46 14.14
N GLN A 364 6.51 8.29 14.78
CA GLN A 364 5.33 7.45 14.67
C GLN A 364 4.07 8.16 15.15
N ILE A 365 4.09 8.71 16.37
CA ILE A 365 2.90 9.28 17.00
C ILE A 365 2.61 10.66 16.40
N ILE A 366 3.59 11.57 16.43
CA ILE A 366 3.38 12.96 16.00
C ILE A 366 3.30 13.02 14.48
N GLY A 367 4.31 12.46 13.79
CA GLY A 367 4.44 12.57 12.33
C GLY A 367 3.37 11.79 11.56
N PHE A 368 3.05 10.57 12.00
CA PHE A 368 2.21 9.67 11.21
C PHE A 368 0.83 9.36 11.81
N ILE A 369 0.50 9.86 13.00
CA ILE A 369 -0.84 9.70 13.59
C ILE A 369 -1.49 11.04 13.89
N VAL A 370 -0.77 11.99 14.52
CA VAL A 370 -1.36 13.27 14.97
C VAL A 370 -1.40 14.29 13.85
N ILE A 371 -0.26 14.58 13.19
CA ILE A 371 -0.21 15.61 12.13
C ILE A 371 -1.17 15.29 10.96
N PRO A 372 -1.38 14.03 10.52
CA PRO A 372 -2.36 13.69 9.50
C PRO A 372 -3.79 14.16 9.77
N LEU A 373 -4.13 14.47 11.02
CA LEU A 373 -5.45 15.02 11.39
C LEU A 373 -5.80 16.31 10.63
N VAL A 374 -4.80 17.07 10.19
CA VAL A 374 -5.00 18.29 9.40
C VAL A 374 -5.79 18.03 8.11
N ALA A 375 -5.66 16.84 7.52
CA ALA A 375 -6.38 16.44 6.31
C ALA A 375 -7.87 16.17 6.55
N SER A 376 -8.31 16.11 7.80
CA SER A 376 -9.73 15.95 8.17
C SER A 376 -10.41 17.25 8.58
N LEU A 377 -9.69 18.39 8.48
CA LEU A 377 -10.29 19.71 8.68
C LEU A 377 -11.35 19.99 7.59
N PRO A 378 -12.40 20.78 7.89
CA PRO A 378 -13.44 21.12 6.91
C PRO A 378 -12.94 21.79 5.63
N SER A 379 -11.80 22.50 5.71
CA SER A 379 -11.16 23.15 4.57
C SER A 379 -10.22 22.24 3.75
N ALA A 380 -10.03 20.99 4.18
CA ALA A 380 -9.14 20.08 3.48
C ALA A 380 -9.81 19.47 2.23
N PRO A 381 -9.04 19.10 1.19
CA PRO A 381 -9.56 18.47 -0.02
C PRO A 381 -10.45 17.26 0.28
N ASN A 382 -11.37 16.92 -0.63
CA ASN A 382 -12.17 15.71 -0.52
C ASN A 382 -11.28 14.44 -0.53
N LEU A 383 -11.86 13.29 -0.15
CA LEU A 383 -11.09 12.04 -0.03
C LEU A 383 -10.51 11.59 -1.37
N ILE A 384 -11.26 11.74 -2.47
CA ILE A 384 -10.84 11.28 -3.81
C ILE A 384 -9.66 12.14 -4.29
N ALA A 385 -9.78 13.46 -4.21
CA ALA A 385 -8.70 14.38 -4.58
C ALA A 385 -7.44 14.14 -3.73
N LEU A 386 -7.59 14.03 -2.41
CA LEU A 386 -6.48 13.73 -1.51
C LEU A 386 -5.79 12.41 -1.86
N ASN A 387 -6.57 11.39 -2.22
CA ASN A 387 -6.03 10.09 -2.64
C ASN A 387 -5.26 10.19 -3.95
N ILE A 388 -5.86 10.77 -5.00
CA ILE A 388 -5.26 10.86 -6.34
C ILE A 388 -3.99 11.71 -6.29
N VAL A 389 -4.05 12.91 -5.73
CA VAL A 389 -2.90 13.82 -5.62
C VAL A 389 -1.82 13.21 -4.74
N GLY A 390 -2.21 12.70 -3.58
CA GLY A 390 -1.26 12.18 -2.59
C GLY A 390 -0.51 10.94 -3.07
N THR A 391 -1.22 9.99 -3.69
CA THR A 391 -0.58 8.79 -4.25
C THR A 391 0.29 9.14 -5.46
N SER A 392 -0.11 10.11 -6.26
CA SER A 392 0.68 10.60 -7.39
C SER A 392 2.00 11.21 -6.94
N VAL A 393 1.97 12.12 -5.97
CA VAL A 393 3.19 12.72 -5.38
C VAL A 393 4.09 11.63 -4.76
N SER A 394 3.50 10.71 -4.00
CA SER A 394 4.24 9.58 -3.42
C SER A 394 4.94 8.74 -4.49
N THR A 395 4.26 8.49 -5.61
CA THR A 395 4.77 7.66 -6.71
C THR A 395 5.96 8.32 -7.41
N VAL A 396 5.84 9.59 -7.76
CA VAL A 396 6.94 10.35 -8.40
C VAL A 396 8.19 10.33 -7.53
N LEU A 397 8.02 10.52 -6.21
CA LEU A 397 9.13 10.59 -5.28
C LEU A 397 9.74 9.23 -4.94
N SER A 398 9.01 8.11 -5.07
CA SER A 398 9.47 6.83 -4.55
C SER A 398 9.71 5.76 -5.60
N LEU A 399 8.80 5.56 -6.55
CA LEU A 399 8.81 4.41 -7.46
C LEU A 399 10.09 4.28 -8.30
N PRO A 400 10.61 5.34 -8.95
CA PRO A 400 11.83 5.22 -9.73
C PRO A 400 13.03 4.77 -8.90
N PHE A 401 13.17 5.32 -7.68
CA PHE A 401 14.28 4.98 -6.79
C PHE A 401 14.17 3.57 -6.22
N ILE A 402 12.96 3.11 -5.91
CA ILE A 402 12.70 1.75 -5.43
C ILE A 402 13.08 0.75 -6.52
N VAL A 403 12.56 0.92 -7.74
CA VAL A 403 12.79 -0.01 -8.85
C VAL A 403 14.25 -0.01 -9.27
N PHE A 404 14.87 1.16 -9.41
CA PHE A 404 16.30 1.28 -9.72
C PHE A 404 17.17 0.62 -8.63
N GLY A 405 16.90 0.95 -7.36
CA GLY A 405 17.66 0.37 -6.24
C GLY A 405 17.58 -1.15 -6.21
N ILE A 406 16.37 -1.72 -6.39
CA ILE A 406 16.15 -3.16 -6.42
C ILE A 406 16.83 -3.80 -7.65
N LEU A 407 16.75 -3.17 -8.82
CA LEU A 407 17.39 -3.65 -10.05
C LEU A 407 18.90 -3.78 -9.85
N VAL A 408 19.55 -2.74 -9.32
CA VAL A 408 21.00 -2.75 -9.05
C VAL A 408 21.37 -3.78 -8.00
N LEU A 409 20.62 -3.86 -6.89
CA LEU A 409 20.94 -4.78 -5.78
C LEU A 409 20.77 -6.24 -6.19
N THR A 410 19.64 -6.58 -6.83
CA THR A 410 19.33 -7.99 -7.14
C THR A 410 19.95 -8.48 -8.44
N GLY A 411 20.35 -7.57 -9.34
CA GLY A 411 20.99 -7.88 -10.62
C GLY A 411 22.49 -8.12 -10.52
N SER A 412 23.16 -7.80 -9.40
CA SER A 412 24.61 -7.82 -9.30
C SER A 412 25.15 -8.85 -8.29
N LYS A 413 26.14 -9.66 -8.72
CA LYS A 413 26.92 -10.55 -7.84
C LYS A 413 27.66 -9.79 -6.74
N LYS A 414 27.88 -8.50 -6.89
CA LYS A 414 28.48 -7.65 -5.86
C LYS A 414 27.63 -7.61 -4.58
N TYR A 415 26.30 -7.64 -4.72
CA TYR A 415 25.37 -7.46 -3.61
C TYR A 415 24.67 -8.76 -3.20
N MET A 416 24.44 -9.66 -4.15
CA MET A 416 23.73 -10.92 -3.94
C MET A 416 24.68 -12.09 -3.80
N SER A 417 24.25 -13.15 -3.09
CA SER A 417 24.88 -14.47 -3.17
C SER A 417 24.82 -14.99 -4.60
N ASP A 418 25.86 -15.72 -5.06
CA ASP A 418 26.02 -16.11 -6.48
C ASP A 418 24.80 -16.85 -7.05
N TYR A 419 24.18 -17.72 -6.25
CA TYR A 419 22.97 -18.48 -6.61
C TYR A 419 21.69 -17.66 -6.59
N ALA A 420 21.73 -16.44 -6.06
CA ALA A 420 20.56 -15.61 -5.81
C ALA A 420 20.48 -14.38 -6.74
N VAL A 421 21.43 -14.19 -7.64
CA VAL A 421 21.37 -13.11 -8.64
C VAL A 421 20.16 -13.29 -9.54
N ASN A 422 19.61 -12.21 -10.06
CA ASN A 422 18.45 -12.27 -10.96
C ASN A 422 18.78 -13.10 -12.21
N LYS A 423 17.81 -13.93 -12.61
CA LYS A 423 17.79 -14.50 -13.95
C LYS A 423 17.51 -13.38 -14.97
N TRP A 424 17.90 -13.59 -16.23
CA TRP A 424 17.75 -12.58 -17.28
C TRP A 424 16.33 -12.01 -17.38
N TRP A 425 15.30 -12.84 -17.31
CA TRP A 425 13.89 -12.41 -17.37
C TRP A 425 13.45 -11.55 -16.16
N GLN A 426 14.03 -11.81 -14.95
CA GLN A 426 13.77 -11.02 -13.76
C GLN A 426 14.36 -9.61 -13.91
N THR A 427 15.57 -9.53 -14.48
CA THR A 427 16.22 -8.26 -14.79
C THR A 427 15.43 -7.51 -15.87
N ALA A 428 15.05 -8.19 -16.95
CA ALA A 428 14.25 -7.61 -18.02
C ALA A 428 12.93 -7.03 -17.49
N LEU A 429 12.22 -7.78 -16.63
CA LEU A 429 10.97 -7.31 -16.02
C LEU A 429 11.20 -6.07 -15.13
N LEU A 430 12.27 -6.05 -14.32
CA LEU A 430 12.60 -4.85 -13.52
C LEU A 430 12.99 -3.65 -14.39
N VAL A 431 13.64 -3.86 -15.52
CA VAL A 431 13.94 -2.79 -16.50
C VAL A 431 12.64 -2.24 -17.08
N VAL A 432 11.72 -3.10 -17.52
CA VAL A 432 10.40 -2.69 -18.03
C VAL A 432 9.63 -1.91 -16.95
N LEU A 433 9.59 -2.41 -15.72
CA LEU A 433 8.97 -1.70 -14.61
C LEU A 433 9.66 -0.36 -14.30
N GLY A 434 10.98 -0.28 -14.48
CA GLY A 434 11.74 0.96 -14.35
C GLY A 434 11.37 1.98 -15.41
N ILE A 435 11.19 1.55 -16.66
CA ILE A 435 10.72 2.42 -17.76
C ILE A 435 9.29 2.90 -17.45
N ILE A 436 8.39 2.00 -17.06
CA ILE A 436 7.03 2.36 -16.68
C ILE A 436 7.05 3.37 -15.51
N ALA A 437 7.90 3.16 -14.50
CA ALA A 437 8.04 4.05 -13.37
C ALA A 437 8.47 5.47 -13.77
N ILE A 438 9.39 5.59 -14.73
CA ILE A 438 9.86 6.88 -15.26
C ILE A 438 8.75 7.53 -16.07
N VAL A 439 8.08 6.79 -16.96
CA VAL A 439 7.00 7.33 -17.80
C VAL A 439 5.83 7.80 -16.95
N VAL A 440 5.36 6.96 -16.01
CA VAL A 440 4.29 7.30 -15.09
C VAL A 440 4.68 8.48 -14.20
N GLY A 441 5.91 8.47 -13.65
CA GLY A 441 6.42 9.59 -12.86
C GLY A 441 6.48 10.89 -13.63
N PHE A 442 6.90 10.86 -14.89
CA PHE A 442 6.93 12.04 -15.76
C PHE A 442 5.53 12.55 -16.10
N GLN A 443 4.61 11.66 -16.47
CA GLN A 443 3.20 12.00 -16.72
C GLN A 443 2.54 12.64 -15.49
N ILE A 444 2.74 12.06 -14.31
CA ILE A 444 2.23 12.64 -13.07
C ILE A 444 2.85 14.02 -12.84
N ALA A 445 4.18 14.16 -12.98
CA ALA A 445 4.87 15.43 -12.74
C ALA A 445 4.36 16.56 -13.63
N LEU A 446 4.03 16.27 -14.90
CA LEU A 446 3.43 17.24 -15.82
C LEU A 446 2.02 17.66 -15.39
N ASN A 447 1.24 16.78 -14.80
CA ASN A 447 -0.15 17.04 -14.42
C ASN A 447 -0.28 17.50 -12.95
N ILE A 448 0.81 17.58 -12.17
CA ILE A 448 0.76 18.04 -10.76
C ILE A 448 0.05 19.40 -10.61
N PRO A 449 0.36 20.46 -11.41
CA PRO A 449 -0.30 21.75 -11.26
C PRO A 449 -1.82 21.66 -11.41
N ASP A 450 -2.30 20.94 -12.44
CA ASP A 450 -3.73 20.78 -12.73
C ASP A 450 -4.41 19.93 -11.65
N MET A 451 -3.74 18.90 -11.16
CA MET A 451 -4.23 18.06 -10.05
C MET A 451 -4.40 18.86 -8.75
N PHE A 452 -3.46 19.77 -8.45
CA PHE A 452 -3.58 20.65 -7.29
C PHE A 452 -4.70 21.68 -7.50
N ALA A 453 -4.82 22.29 -8.66
CA ALA A 453 -5.89 23.23 -8.98
C ALA A 453 -7.28 22.59 -8.89
N THR A 454 -7.39 21.29 -9.20
CA THR A 454 -8.65 20.52 -9.08
C THR A 454 -8.95 20.14 -7.63
N ALA A 455 -7.91 19.93 -6.80
CA ALA A 455 -8.06 19.47 -5.43
C ALA A 455 -8.32 20.59 -4.42
N PHE A 456 -7.82 21.79 -4.68
CA PHE A 456 -7.86 22.97 -3.81
C PHE A 456 -8.54 24.16 -4.49
#